data_e24421b2b58eb82d6485fffa3ce06fe4
#
_entry.id   e24421b2b58eb82d6485fffa3ce06fe4
#
_cell.length_a   1.000
_cell.length_b   1.000
_cell.length_c   1.000
_cell.angle_alpha   90.00
_cell.angle_beta   90.00
_cell.angle_gamma   90.00
#
_symmetry.space_group_name_H-M   'P 1'
#
loop_
_entity.id
_entity.type
_entity.pdbx_description
1 polymer ?
#
loop_
_entity_poly.entity_id
_entity_poly.type
_entity_poly.pdbx_seq_one_letter_code
_entity_poly.pdbx_strand_id
1 'polypeptide(L)'
;MEFALSEEQELLVDSVSKMLSSSCNIDELRSQASGEKTFSNKVNKEFSEMGLNGLLVPERLGGSGLGILEASLIGEQIGKFAAPAIWIGNSVMTPICLNNDENKDLAEEWLPRIADGSCISGVAINEYISKREDNGLTIDNGEISGISIFAIDSETNPDIIITVIQDELYLVETANEKIEISNLPTIDSTRVMSEIVFHSCSAHKINGGKDLIEKIIDAGRV
;
A
#
# COMPACT_ATOMS: atom_id res chain seq x y z
N MET A 1 -27.72 7.99 17.79
CA MET A 1 -26.61 7.54 16.95
C MET A 1 -26.50 8.61 15.88
N GLU A 2 -25.49 9.47 15.92
CA GLU A 2 -25.23 10.45 14.88
C GLU A 2 -24.58 9.71 13.70
N PHE A 3 -25.15 9.84 12.51
CA PHE A 3 -24.61 9.26 11.27
C PHE A 3 -23.84 10.30 10.45
N ALA A 4 -23.69 11.53 10.96
CA ALA A 4 -22.90 12.58 10.34
C ALA A 4 -21.41 12.42 10.69
N LEU A 5 -20.55 12.93 9.81
CA LEU A 5 -19.13 13.04 10.08
C LEU A 5 -18.90 14.01 11.24
N SER A 6 -17.84 13.79 12.01
CA SER A 6 -17.40 14.79 12.99
C SER A 6 -16.79 16.00 12.29
N GLU A 7 -16.72 17.13 13.01
CA GLU A 7 -16.06 18.35 12.48
C GLU A 7 -14.61 18.08 12.06
N GLU A 8 -13.90 17.21 12.78
CA GLU A 8 -12.52 16.82 12.46
C GLU A 8 -12.45 16.00 11.16
N GLN A 9 -13.40 15.08 10.97
CA GLN A 9 -13.51 14.28 9.74
C GLN A 9 -13.88 15.15 8.54
N GLU A 10 -14.80 16.11 8.70
CA GLU A 10 -15.13 17.07 7.64
C GLU A 10 -13.92 17.93 7.26
N LEU A 11 -13.17 18.43 8.24
CA LEU A 11 -11.94 19.20 8.00
C LEU A 11 -10.85 18.38 7.29
N LEU A 12 -10.71 17.10 7.63
CA LEU A 12 -9.78 16.19 6.97
C LEU A 12 -10.16 16.00 5.50
N VAL A 13 -11.44 15.70 5.22
CA VAL A 13 -11.97 15.53 3.86
C VAL A 13 -11.79 16.82 3.04
N ASP A 14 -12.13 17.97 3.60
CA ASP A 14 -11.99 19.26 2.93
C ASP A 14 -10.53 19.59 2.59
N SER A 15 -9.61 19.31 3.50
CA SER A 15 -8.18 19.55 3.31
C SER A 15 -7.62 18.70 2.18
N VAL A 16 -7.93 17.38 2.19
CA VAL A 16 -7.50 16.45 1.14
C VAL A 16 -8.16 16.80 -0.20
N SER A 17 -9.46 17.10 -0.21
CA SER A 17 -10.18 17.51 -1.43
C SER A 17 -9.57 18.77 -2.06
N LYS A 18 -9.22 19.78 -1.27
CA LYS A 18 -8.54 20.99 -1.76
C LYS A 18 -7.17 20.69 -2.34
N MET A 19 -6.37 19.88 -1.66
CA MET A 19 -5.06 19.49 -2.13
C MET A 19 -5.18 18.72 -3.46
N LEU A 20 -6.01 17.67 -3.53
CA LEU A 20 -6.18 16.89 -4.74
C LEU A 20 -6.75 17.69 -5.91
N SER A 21 -7.67 18.63 -5.66
CA SER A 21 -8.18 19.52 -6.71
C SER A 21 -7.10 20.42 -7.34
N SER A 22 -6.06 20.75 -6.59
CA SER A 22 -4.92 21.54 -7.08
C SER A 22 -3.83 20.70 -7.74
N SER A 23 -3.72 19.45 -7.36
CA SER A 23 -2.62 18.56 -7.77
C SER A 23 -3.02 17.54 -8.84
N CYS A 24 -4.31 17.22 -8.96
CA CYS A 24 -4.84 16.29 -9.95
C CYS A 24 -5.55 17.04 -11.08
N ASN A 25 -4.78 17.62 -11.99
CA ASN A 25 -5.33 18.24 -13.20
C ASN A 25 -5.71 17.14 -14.21
N ILE A 26 -6.92 17.21 -14.76
CA ILE A 26 -7.44 16.23 -15.73
C ILE A 26 -6.56 16.10 -16.98
N ASP A 27 -5.93 17.17 -17.45
CA ASP A 27 -5.07 17.13 -18.61
C ASP A 27 -3.71 16.45 -18.30
N GLU A 28 -3.19 16.60 -17.08
CA GLU A 28 -2.03 15.86 -16.61
C GLU A 28 -2.35 14.38 -16.44
N LEU A 29 -3.50 14.02 -15.87
CA LEU A 29 -3.95 12.63 -15.75
C LEU A 29 -4.10 11.96 -17.12
N ARG A 30 -4.69 12.65 -18.10
CA ARG A 30 -4.79 12.15 -19.48
C ARG A 30 -3.42 11.97 -20.14
N SER A 31 -2.50 12.89 -19.92
CA SER A 31 -1.13 12.80 -20.46
C SER A 31 -0.33 11.65 -19.83
N GLN A 32 -0.54 11.39 -18.55
CA GLN A 32 0.00 10.21 -17.87
C GLN A 32 -0.62 8.92 -18.40
N ALA A 33 -1.95 8.88 -18.51
CA ALA A 33 -2.68 7.72 -19.05
C ALA A 33 -2.32 7.39 -20.49
N SER A 34 -1.93 8.39 -21.31
CA SER A 34 -1.44 8.19 -22.68
C SER A 34 0.02 7.75 -22.76
N GLY A 35 0.73 7.72 -21.65
CA GLY A 35 2.17 7.39 -21.60
C GLY A 35 3.10 8.51 -22.03
N GLU A 36 2.58 9.73 -22.22
CA GLU A 36 3.39 10.90 -22.60
C GLU A 36 4.22 11.45 -21.45
N LYS A 37 3.79 11.20 -20.22
CA LYS A 37 4.51 11.59 -19.00
C LYS A 37 4.65 10.43 -18.03
N THR A 38 5.76 10.39 -17.32
CA THR A 38 5.93 9.50 -16.17
C THR A 38 5.00 9.89 -15.04
N PHE A 39 4.60 8.90 -14.23
CA PHE A 39 3.78 9.08 -13.05
C PHE A 39 4.32 10.22 -12.18
N SER A 40 3.46 11.15 -11.81
CA SER A 40 3.87 12.30 -10.99
C SER A 40 3.97 11.89 -9.52
N ASN A 41 5.16 11.99 -8.94
CA ASN A 41 5.35 11.84 -7.49
C ASN A 41 4.74 12.99 -6.67
N LYS A 42 4.09 13.97 -7.31
CA LYS A 42 3.58 15.17 -6.66
C LYS A 42 2.53 14.84 -5.59
N VAL A 43 1.54 14.02 -5.94
CA VAL A 43 0.47 13.61 -5.01
C VAL A 43 1.06 12.87 -3.80
N ASN A 44 1.96 11.93 -4.03
CA ASN A 44 2.57 11.14 -2.96
C ASN A 44 3.43 12.00 -2.03
N LYS A 45 4.14 12.99 -2.58
CA LYS A 45 4.88 13.98 -1.79
C LYS A 45 3.95 14.82 -0.91
N GLU A 46 2.86 15.33 -1.47
CA GLU A 46 1.86 16.10 -0.72
C GLU A 46 1.17 15.25 0.35
N PHE A 47 0.91 13.96 0.08
CA PHE A 47 0.41 13.01 1.08
C PHE A 47 1.38 12.87 2.26
N SER A 48 2.68 12.73 1.99
CA SER A 48 3.70 12.69 3.04
C SER A 48 3.77 13.99 3.83
N GLU A 49 3.76 15.14 3.16
CA GLU A 49 3.78 16.47 3.80
C GLU A 49 2.54 16.72 4.68
N MET A 50 1.39 16.15 4.34
CA MET A 50 0.16 16.19 5.14
C MET A 50 0.09 15.11 6.23
N GLY A 51 1.07 14.20 6.30
CA GLY A 51 1.07 13.08 7.25
C GLY A 51 0.06 11.97 6.93
N LEU A 52 -0.49 11.93 5.72
CA LEU A 52 -1.52 10.96 5.35
C LEU A 52 -1.00 9.53 5.28
N ASN A 53 0.27 9.34 4.92
CA ASN A 53 0.89 8.01 4.91
C ASN A 53 0.87 7.35 6.29
N GLY A 54 0.95 8.15 7.35
CA GLY A 54 0.91 7.71 8.75
C GLY A 54 -0.48 7.70 9.38
N LEU A 55 -1.55 7.82 8.59
CA LEU A 55 -2.91 7.95 9.12
C LEU A 55 -3.28 6.83 10.10
N LEU A 56 -3.02 5.59 9.72
CA LEU A 56 -3.29 4.38 10.51
C LEU A 56 -2.12 3.94 11.40
N VAL A 57 -0.97 4.59 11.29
CA VAL A 57 0.19 4.30 12.14
C VAL A 57 -0.05 4.88 13.53
N PRO A 58 0.20 4.12 14.61
CA PRO A 58 0.04 4.63 15.98
C PRO A 58 0.88 5.88 16.25
N GLU A 59 0.37 6.79 17.09
CA GLU A 59 1.08 8.02 17.49
C GLU A 59 2.48 7.74 18.07
N ARG A 60 2.63 6.66 18.87
CA ARG A 60 3.92 6.24 19.44
C ARG A 60 4.97 5.89 18.36
N LEU A 61 4.55 5.66 17.13
CA LEU A 61 5.39 5.34 15.97
C LEU A 61 5.38 6.47 14.91
N GLY A 62 4.97 7.67 15.31
CA GLY A 62 5.01 8.85 14.46
C GLY A 62 3.83 9.05 13.53
N GLY A 63 2.78 8.24 13.64
CA GLY A 63 1.54 8.41 12.87
C GLY A 63 0.47 9.22 13.60
N SER A 64 -0.74 9.23 13.03
CA SER A 64 -1.91 9.93 13.57
C SER A 64 -2.80 9.04 14.43
N GLY A 65 -2.65 7.71 14.37
CA GLY A 65 -3.44 6.76 15.16
C GLY A 65 -4.94 6.77 14.85
N LEU A 66 -5.31 7.25 13.67
CA LEU A 66 -6.71 7.30 13.21
C LEU A 66 -7.20 5.92 12.77
N GLY A 67 -8.46 5.81 12.38
CA GLY A 67 -9.11 4.55 12.07
C GLY A 67 -9.37 4.32 10.60
N ILE A 68 -9.95 3.14 10.30
CA ILE A 68 -10.31 2.76 8.92
C ILE A 68 -11.38 3.68 8.32
N LEU A 69 -12.21 4.31 9.13
CA LEU A 69 -13.20 5.27 8.66
C LEU A 69 -12.53 6.48 8.01
N GLU A 70 -11.54 7.08 8.68
CA GLU A 70 -10.78 8.20 8.14
C GLU A 70 -10.00 7.78 6.89
N ALA A 71 -9.42 6.57 6.89
CA ALA A 71 -8.76 6.03 5.70
C ALA A 71 -9.72 5.88 4.51
N SER A 72 -10.96 5.44 4.75
CA SER A 72 -11.99 5.31 3.72
C SER A 72 -12.42 6.67 3.16
N LEU A 73 -12.57 7.68 4.01
CA LEU A 73 -12.88 9.05 3.59
C LEU A 73 -11.80 9.62 2.66
N ILE A 74 -10.52 9.34 2.96
CA ILE A 74 -9.41 9.70 2.06
C ILE A 74 -9.47 8.90 0.77
N GLY A 75 -9.71 7.59 0.84
CA GLY A 75 -9.89 6.73 -0.32
C GLY A 75 -10.98 7.22 -1.27
N GLU A 76 -12.11 7.69 -0.73
CA GLU A 76 -13.18 8.32 -1.51
C GLU A 76 -12.69 9.56 -2.26
N GLN A 77 -11.91 10.43 -1.62
CA GLN A 77 -11.34 11.60 -2.30
C GLN A 77 -10.32 11.19 -3.38
N ILE A 78 -9.46 10.20 -3.11
CA ILE A 78 -8.54 9.65 -4.12
C ILE A 78 -9.33 9.18 -5.35
N GLY A 79 -10.40 8.41 -5.15
CA GLY A 79 -11.27 7.95 -6.23
C GLY A 79 -11.98 9.08 -6.98
N LYS A 80 -12.52 10.06 -6.27
CA LYS A 80 -13.21 11.24 -6.83
C LYS A 80 -12.32 12.03 -7.80
N PHE A 81 -11.04 12.16 -7.51
CA PHE A 81 -10.07 12.91 -8.32
C PHE A 81 -9.27 12.00 -9.27
N ALA A 82 -9.52 10.68 -9.29
CA ALA A 82 -8.70 9.68 -9.98
C ALA A 82 -7.20 9.86 -9.68
N ALA A 83 -6.89 10.20 -8.41
CA ALA A 83 -5.55 10.58 -8.02
C ALA A 83 -4.60 9.39 -8.06
N PRO A 84 -3.41 9.53 -8.67
CA PRO A 84 -2.39 8.49 -8.71
C PRO A 84 -1.64 8.42 -7.38
N ALA A 85 -2.34 8.00 -6.33
CA ALA A 85 -1.80 7.93 -4.98
C ALA A 85 -1.36 6.51 -4.62
N ILE A 86 -0.21 6.39 -3.98
CA ILE A 86 0.25 5.19 -3.27
C ILE A 86 -0.52 5.18 -1.94
N TRP A 87 -1.55 4.33 -1.83
CA TRP A 87 -2.47 4.42 -0.71
C TRP A 87 -2.87 3.09 -0.11
N ILE A 88 -3.50 2.21 -0.89
CA ILE A 88 -4.15 1.00 -0.37
C ILE A 88 -3.15 0.06 0.28
N GLY A 89 -2.08 -0.29 -0.42
CA GLY A 89 -1.03 -1.18 0.09
C GLY A 89 -0.20 -0.50 1.17
N ASN A 90 0.32 0.69 0.86
CA ASN A 90 1.28 1.41 1.69
C ASN A 90 0.65 1.95 2.99
N SER A 91 -0.46 2.70 2.86
CA SER A 91 -0.97 3.51 3.96
C SER A 91 -2.17 2.88 4.68
N VAL A 92 -2.76 1.80 4.11
CA VAL A 92 -3.88 1.08 4.72
C VAL A 92 -3.48 -0.34 5.11
N MET A 93 -3.15 -1.19 4.12
CA MET A 93 -2.95 -2.62 4.39
C MET A 93 -1.69 -2.89 5.22
N THR A 94 -0.57 -2.25 4.90
CA THR A 94 0.70 -2.46 5.60
C THR A 94 0.67 -2.00 7.06
N PRO A 95 0.16 -0.81 7.42
CA PRO A 95 0.02 -0.43 8.82
C PRO A 95 -0.86 -1.38 9.62
N ILE A 96 -1.98 -1.85 9.07
CA ILE A 96 -2.85 -2.83 9.72
C ILE A 96 -2.13 -4.18 9.89
N CYS A 97 -1.35 -4.59 8.90
CA CYS A 97 -0.58 -5.82 8.90
C CYS A 97 0.49 -5.83 10.01
N LEU A 98 1.24 -4.74 10.14
CA LEU A 98 2.38 -4.66 11.06
C LEU A 98 2.01 -4.21 12.48
N ASN A 99 0.91 -3.46 12.66
CA ASN A 99 0.52 -2.91 13.94
C ASN A 99 -0.20 -3.94 14.82
N ASN A 100 0.54 -4.93 15.29
CA ASN A 100 0.08 -5.87 16.29
C ASN A 100 1.23 -6.25 17.25
N ASP A 101 0.90 -6.71 18.44
CA ASP A 101 1.87 -6.99 19.52
C ASP A 101 2.84 -8.13 19.19
N GLU A 102 2.45 -9.04 18.29
CA GLU A 102 3.27 -10.18 17.89
C GLU A 102 4.36 -9.79 16.87
N ASN A 103 4.23 -8.61 16.22
CA ASN A 103 5.15 -8.11 15.20
C ASN A 103 5.82 -6.81 15.63
N LYS A 104 6.01 -6.61 16.91
CA LYS A 104 6.49 -5.34 17.48
C LYS A 104 7.81 -4.85 16.85
N ASP A 105 8.75 -5.74 16.63
CA ASP A 105 10.06 -5.38 16.04
C ASP A 105 9.88 -4.86 14.60
N LEU A 106 9.09 -5.54 13.78
CA LEU A 106 8.78 -5.10 12.41
C LEU A 106 7.99 -3.78 12.41
N ALA A 107 7.05 -3.63 13.35
CA ALA A 107 6.29 -2.38 13.48
C ALA A 107 7.18 -1.20 13.84
N GLU A 108 8.09 -1.37 14.81
CA GLU A 108 9.01 -0.32 15.26
C GLU A 108 10.05 0.04 14.18
N GLU A 109 10.41 -0.90 13.32
CA GLU A 109 11.35 -0.66 12.22
C GLU A 109 10.68 0.07 11.03
N TRP A 110 9.51 -0.39 10.61
CA TRP A 110 8.94 0.03 9.32
C TRP A 110 7.85 1.09 9.42
N LEU A 111 6.99 1.06 10.45
CA LEU A 111 5.86 2.00 10.52
C LEU A 111 6.27 3.47 10.65
N PRO A 112 7.33 3.86 11.39
CA PRO A 112 7.79 5.25 11.41
C PRO A 112 8.24 5.74 10.02
N ARG A 113 8.89 4.89 9.25
CA ARG A 113 9.40 5.20 7.91
C ARG A 113 8.27 5.29 6.88
N ILE A 114 7.20 4.52 7.05
CA ILE A 114 5.97 4.66 6.25
C ILE A 114 5.28 5.97 6.61
N ALA A 115 5.15 6.29 7.89
CA ALA A 115 4.46 7.48 8.36
C ALA A 115 5.11 8.78 7.86
N ASP A 116 6.44 8.85 7.82
CA ASP A 116 7.18 10.02 7.33
C ASP A 116 7.39 10.02 5.81
N GLY A 117 6.99 8.94 5.12
CA GLY A 117 7.11 8.78 3.67
C GLY A 117 8.50 8.43 3.17
N SER A 118 9.43 8.05 4.06
CA SER A 118 10.79 7.60 3.68
C SER A 118 10.84 6.13 3.26
N CYS A 119 9.75 5.39 3.44
CA CYS A 119 9.57 4.01 3.01
C CYS A 119 8.27 3.84 2.26
N ILE A 120 8.31 3.11 1.16
CA ILE A 120 7.13 2.69 0.40
C ILE A 120 6.97 1.18 0.56
N SER A 121 5.75 0.74 0.86
CA SER A 121 5.37 -0.66 0.95
C SER A 121 4.45 -1.07 -0.19
N GLY A 122 4.86 -2.07 -0.95
CA GLY A 122 3.99 -2.76 -1.91
C GLY A 122 3.27 -3.95 -1.25
N VAL A 123 2.12 -4.35 -1.82
CA VAL A 123 1.37 -5.52 -1.37
C VAL A 123 1.10 -6.47 -2.53
N ALA A 124 1.59 -7.70 -2.39
CA ALA A 124 1.58 -8.77 -3.40
C ALA A 124 0.84 -10.00 -2.87
N ILE A 125 -0.49 -9.93 -2.80
CA ILE A 125 -1.36 -10.98 -2.22
C ILE A 125 -2.38 -11.54 -3.21
N ASN A 126 -2.27 -11.19 -4.50
CA ASN A 126 -3.27 -11.58 -5.48
C ASN A 126 -3.37 -13.09 -5.68
N GLU A 127 -2.27 -13.82 -5.55
CA GLU A 127 -2.23 -15.28 -5.64
C GLU A 127 -3.05 -15.95 -4.52
N TYR A 128 -3.14 -15.31 -3.37
CA TYR A 128 -4.02 -15.76 -2.28
C TYR A 128 -5.49 -15.52 -2.59
N ILE A 129 -5.81 -14.36 -3.18
CA ILE A 129 -7.18 -13.96 -3.51
C ILE A 129 -7.70 -14.74 -4.73
N SER A 130 -6.86 -14.92 -5.75
CA SER A 130 -7.22 -15.51 -7.04
C SER A 130 -6.16 -16.49 -7.50
N LYS A 131 -6.32 -17.76 -7.16
CA LYS A 131 -5.40 -18.83 -7.58
C LYS A 131 -5.35 -18.93 -9.10
N ARG A 132 -4.16 -18.81 -9.67
CA ARG A 132 -3.88 -19.01 -11.09
C ARG A 132 -2.98 -20.21 -11.29
N GLU A 133 -3.19 -20.96 -12.37
CA GLU A 133 -2.25 -21.97 -12.82
C GLU A 133 -0.94 -21.29 -13.24
N ASP A 134 0.20 -21.86 -12.88
CA ASP A 134 1.57 -21.43 -13.21
C ASP A 134 2.08 -20.14 -12.51
N ASN A 135 1.27 -19.49 -11.67
CA ASN A 135 1.72 -18.40 -10.83
C ASN A 135 1.58 -18.82 -9.37
N GLY A 136 2.62 -18.58 -8.61
CA GLY A 136 2.59 -18.89 -7.19
C GLY A 136 3.93 -18.67 -6.53
N LEU A 137 3.84 -18.41 -5.24
CA LEU A 137 4.98 -18.25 -4.37
C LEU A 137 5.20 -19.50 -3.55
N THR A 138 6.44 -19.87 -3.39
CA THR A 138 6.88 -20.94 -2.50
C THR A 138 7.85 -20.39 -1.47
N ILE A 139 7.89 -21.02 -0.29
CA ILE A 139 8.86 -20.69 0.73
C ILE A 139 9.60 -21.95 1.14
N ASP A 140 10.92 -21.89 1.16
CA ASP A 140 11.80 -22.97 1.65
C ASP A 140 12.92 -22.35 2.50
N ASN A 141 13.11 -22.89 3.71
CA ASN A 141 14.11 -22.40 4.67
C ASN A 141 14.11 -20.86 4.91
N GLY A 142 12.94 -20.21 4.83
CA GLY A 142 12.80 -18.76 5.00
C GLY A 142 13.11 -17.93 3.76
N GLU A 143 13.33 -18.57 2.61
CA GLU A 143 13.54 -17.92 1.32
C GLU A 143 12.32 -18.10 0.42
N ILE A 144 11.84 -16.99 -0.17
CA ILE A 144 10.70 -16.95 -1.10
C ILE A 144 11.20 -17.03 -2.53
N SER A 145 10.53 -17.87 -3.33
CA SER A 145 10.72 -17.96 -4.78
C SER A 145 9.38 -18.04 -5.50
N GLY A 146 9.36 -17.54 -6.74
CA GLY A 146 8.17 -17.59 -7.59
C GLY A 146 7.76 -16.22 -8.11
N ILE A 147 6.55 -16.13 -8.65
CA ILE A 147 6.03 -14.95 -9.32
C ILE A 147 4.73 -14.52 -8.64
N SER A 148 4.63 -13.25 -8.28
CA SER A 148 3.39 -12.59 -7.89
C SER A 148 3.01 -11.55 -8.92
N ILE A 149 1.75 -11.52 -9.35
CA ILE A 149 1.23 -10.57 -10.32
C ILE A 149 0.15 -9.68 -9.71
N PHE A 150 -0.05 -8.51 -10.29
CA PHE A 150 -0.98 -7.49 -9.79
C PHE A 150 -0.67 -7.03 -8.36
N ALA A 151 0.62 -6.93 -8.03
CA ALA A 151 1.04 -6.26 -6.82
C ALA A 151 0.64 -4.78 -6.89
N ILE A 152 0.09 -4.27 -5.79
CA ILE A 152 -0.36 -2.87 -5.66
C ILE A 152 0.69 -2.04 -4.94
N ASP A 153 0.72 -0.72 -5.23
CA ASP A 153 1.66 0.27 -4.66
C ASP A 153 3.15 -0.13 -4.82
N SER A 154 3.46 -0.86 -5.91
CA SER A 154 4.79 -1.40 -6.18
C SER A 154 5.47 -0.75 -7.41
N GLU A 155 4.82 0.17 -8.09
CA GLU A 155 5.29 0.82 -9.32
C GLU A 155 6.49 1.74 -9.14
N THR A 156 6.77 2.18 -7.93
CA THR A 156 7.85 3.12 -7.59
C THR A 156 9.06 2.45 -6.95
N ASN A 157 9.23 1.14 -7.13
CA ASN A 157 10.25 0.33 -6.44
C ASN A 157 10.08 0.45 -4.91
N PRO A 158 9.10 -0.22 -4.33
CA PRO A 158 8.85 -0.19 -2.89
C PRO A 158 10.07 -0.70 -2.11
N ASP A 159 10.27 -0.21 -0.90
CA ASP A 159 11.36 -0.67 -0.01
C ASP A 159 11.06 -2.04 0.60
N ILE A 160 9.77 -2.30 0.83
CA ILE A 160 9.29 -3.59 1.35
C ILE A 160 8.08 -4.07 0.57
N ILE A 161 7.89 -5.38 0.56
CA ILE A 161 6.71 -6.04 -0.02
C ILE A 161 6.08 -6.95 1.03
N ILE A 162 4.77 -6.78 1.24
CA ILE A 162 3.96 -7.72 2.01
C ILE A 162 3.37 -8.75 1.07
N THR A 163 3.55 -10.03 1.37
CA THR A 163 3.00 -11.14 0.58
C THR A 163 2.42 -12.25 1.43
N VAL A 164 1.63 -13.14 0.82
CA VAL A 164 0.98 -14.29 1.48
C VAL A 164 1.40 -15.58 0.80
N ILE A 165 1.85 -16.55 1.59
CA ILE A 165 2.19 -17.89 1.14
C ILE A 165 1.62 -18.91 2.14
N GLN A 166 0.79 -19.85 1.67
CA GLN A 166 0.23 -20.92 2.50
C GLN A 166 -0.47 -20.43 3.79
N ASP A 167 -1.34 -19.42 3.65
CA ASP A 167 -2.07 -18.80 4.77
C ASP A 167 -1.19 -18.09 5.81
N GLU A 168 0.05 -17.73 5.45
CA GLU A 168 0.97 -16.99 6.29
C GLU A 168 1.45 -15.72 5.59
N LEU A 169 1.66 -14.66 6.36
CA LEU A 169 2.14 -13.36 5.88
C LEU A 169 3.65 -13.25 6.00
N TYR A 170 4.25 -12.60 5.02
CA TYR A 170 5.69 -12.35 4.97
C TYR A 170 5.99 -10.93 4.51
N LEU A 171 7.05 -10.36 5.07
CA LEU A 171 7.67 -9.10 4.63
C LEU A 171 9.00 -9.44 3.94
N VAL A 172 9.19 -8.88 2.76
CA VAL A 172 10.44 -8.98 1.99
C VAL A 172 10.99 -7.60 1.74
N GLU A 173 12.28 -7.38 2.07
CA GLU A 173 12.99 -6.16 1.74
C GLU A 173 13.43 -6.19 0.27
N THR A 174 13.14 -5.14 -0.49
CA THR A 174 13.40 -5.10 -1.93
C THR A 174 14.82 -4.69 -2.29
N ALA A 175 15.57 -4.11 -1.39
CA ALA A 175 16.99 -3.81 -1.58
C ALA A 175 17.84 -5.06 -1.92
N ASN A 176 17.20 -6.23 -1.93
CA ASN A 176 17.77 -7.49 -2.32
C ASN A 176 17.82 -7.60 -3.86
N GLU A 177 19.00 -7.82 -4.41
CA GLU A 177 19.23 -7.99 -5.87
C GLU A 177 18.52 -9.19 -6.49
N LYS A 178 17.90 -10.05 -5.66
CA LYS A 178 17.15 -11.24 -6.11
C LYS A 178 15.66 -10.95 -6.43
N ILE A 179 15.23 -9.70 -6.45
CA ILE A 179 13.85 -9.29 -6.77
C ILE A 179 13.84 -8.52 -8.08
N GLU A 180 12.96 -8.93 -8.99
CA GLU A 180 12.67 -8.18 -10.21
C GLU A 180 11.24 -7.66 -10.15
N ILE A 181 11.04 -6.35 -10.41
CA ILE A 181 9.74 -5.71 -10.41
C ILE A 181 9.52 -5.12 -11.80
N SER A 182 8.41 -5.48 -12.43
CA SER A 182 8.03 -4.97 -13.75
C SER A 182 6.58 -4.53 -13.78
N ASN A 183 6.33 -3.35 -14.38
CA ASN A 183 4.99 -2.79 -14.46
C ASN A 183 4.14 -3.57 -15.47
N LEU A 184 2.91 -3.88 -15.09
CA LEU A 184 1.94 -4.56 -15.94
C LEU A 184 1.07 -3.54 -16.67
N PRO A 185 0.79 -3.75 -17.97
CA PRO A 185 -0.18 -2.95 -18.69
C PRO A 185 -1.60 -3.26 -18.15
N THR A 186 -2.27 -2.27 -17.61
CA THR A 186 -3.63 -2.36 -17.09
C THR A 186 -4.60 -1.48 -17.89
N ILE A 187 -5.90 -1.78 -17.81
CA ILE A 187 -6.93 -0.94 -18.45
C ILE A 187 -7.01 0.42 -17.76
N ASP A 188 -6.89 0.44 -16.43
CA ASP A 188 -6.79 1.68 -15.66
C ASP A 188 -5.36 2.20 -15.71
N SER A 189 -5.12 3.17 -16.58
CA SER A 189 -3.81 3.82 -16.75
C SER A 189 -3.49 4.86 -15.67
N THR A 190 -4.39 5.10 -14.73
CA THR A 190 -4.12 5.98 -13.57
C THR A 190 -3.50 5.21 -12.41
N ARG A 191 -3.55 3.87 -12.45
CA ARG A 191 -2.94 2.98 -11.46
C ARG A 191 -2.05 1.96 -12.16
N VAL A 192 -0.87 1.79 -11.63
CA VAL A 192 0.06 0.78 -12.10
C VAL A 192 0.04 -0.39 -11.14
N MET A 193 -0.03 -1.59 -11.69
CA MET A 193 0.18 -2.84 -10.96
C MET A 193 1.46 -3.49 -11.47
N SER A 194 2.13 -4.25 -10.64
CA SER A 194 3.41 -4.86 -11.02
C SER A 194 3.36 -6.39 -10.95
N GLU A 195 4.21 -7.00 -11.77
CA GLU A 195 4.68 -8.36 -11.57
C GLU A 195 5.97 -8.31 -10.74
N ILE A 196 6.07 -9.21 -9.78
CA ILE A 196 7.23 -9.34 -8.90
C ILE A 196 7.74 -10.75 -8.99
N VAL A 197 9.01 -10.91 -9.38
CA VAL A 197 9.71 -12.19 -9.43
C VAL A 197 10.67 -12.27 -8.25
N PHE A 198 10.49 -13.29 -7.42
CA PHE A 198 11.34 -13.55 -6.27
C PHE A 198 12.29 -14.71 -6.59
N HIS A 199 13.59 -14.52 -6.40
CA HIS A 199 14.63 -15.51 -6.64
C HIS A 199 15.33 -15.89 -5.33
N SER A 200 14.73 -16.73 -4.51
CA SER A 200 15.24 -17.12 -3.18
C SER A 200 15.52 -15.91 -2.29
N CYS A 201 14.50 -15.06 -2.11
CA CYS A 201 14.58 -13.83 -1.32
C CYS A 201 14.32 -14.14 0.15
N SER A 202 15.17 -13.64 1.04
CA SER A 202 14.93 -13.74 2.49
C SER A 202 13.66 -13.03 2.89
N ALA A 203 12.87 -13.63 3.75
CA ALA A 203 11.59 -13.09 4.18
C ALA A 203 11.42 -13.16 5.70
N HIS A 204 10.85 -12.11 6.26
CA HIS A 204 10.44 -12.05 7.65
C HIS A 204 8.98 -12.49 7.78
N LYS A 205 8.74 -13.53 8.59
CA LYS A 205 7.37 -13.96 8.86
C LYS A 205 6.65 -12.90 9.69
N ILE A 206 5.43 -12.57 9.29
CA ILE A 206 4.52 -11.71 10.04
C ILE A 206 3.50 -12.60 10.75
N ASN A 207 3.44 -12.50 12.07
CA ASN A 207 2.51 -13.27 12.88
C ASN A 207 1.10 -12.70 12.80
N GLY A 208 0.08 -13.56 12.89
CA GLY A 208 -1.34 -13.18 12.82
C GLY A 208 -2.17 -14.10 11.95
N GLY A 209 -1.52 -14.92 11.12
CA GLY A 209 -2.16 -15.97 10.33
C GLY A 209 -3.33 -15.50 9.47
N LYS A 210 -4.29 -16.39 9.26
CA LYS A 210 -5.42 -16.18 8.35
C LYS A 210 -6.32 -15.01 8.76
N ASP A 211 -6.55 -14.80 10.05
CA ASP A 211 -7.41 -13.71 10.53
C ASP A 211 -6.82 -12.34 10.18
N LEU A 212 -5.50 -12.20 10.26
CA LEU A 212 -4.82 -10.98 9.85
C LEU A 212 -4.86 -10.77 8.33
N ILE A 213 -4.71 -11.86 7.55
CA ILE A 213 -4.84 -11.80 6.09
C ILE A 213 -6.24 -11.30 5.70
N GLU A 214 -7.29 -11.87 6.28
CA GLU A 214 -8.67 -11.44 6.01
C GLU A 214 -8.87 -9.98 6.41
N LYS A 215 -8.35 -9.57 7.55
CA LYS A 215 -8.43 -8.19 8.03
C LYS A 215 -7.78 -7.18 7.08
N ILE A 216 -6.58 -7.46 6.56
CA ILE A 216 -5.91 -6.54 5.62
C ILE A 216 -6.61 -6.50 4.26
N ILE A 217 -7.16 -7.63 3.79
CA ILE A 217 -7.93 -7.69 2.55
C ILE A 217 -9.23 -6.88 2.69
N ASP A 218 -9.94 -7.04 3.78
CA ASP A 218 -11.18 -6.29 4.02
C ASP A 218 -10.91 -4.79 4.15
N ALA A 219 -9.83 -4.41 4.84
CA ALA A 219 -9.42 -3.01 4.91
C ALA A 219 -9.06 -2.41 3.55
N GLY A 220 -8.44 -3.18 2.66
CA GLY A 220 -8.13 -2.73 1.29
C GLY A 220 -9.35 -2.63 0.37
N ARG A 221 -10.51 -3.18 0.76
CA ARG A 221 -11.77 -3.14 0.02
C ARG A 221 -12.68 -1.97 0.40
N VAL A 222 -12.47 -1.39 1.57
CA VAL A 222 -13.24 -0.25 2.09
C VAL A 222 -12.68 1.06 1.53
#